data_cc77b04511a240e74f2001ca6a6487e5
#
_entry.id   cc77b04511a240e74f2001ca6a6487e5
#
_cell.length_a   1.000
_cell.length_b   1.000
_cell.length_c   1.000
_cell.angle_alpha   90.00
_cell.angle_beta   90.00
_cell.angle_gamma   90.00
#
_symmetry.space_group_name_H-M   'P 1'
#
loop_
_entity.id
_entity.type
_entity.pdbx_description
1 polymer ?
#
loop_
_entity_poly.entity_id
_entity_poly.type
_entity_poly.pdbx_seq_one_letter_code
_entity_poly.pdbx_strand_id
1 'polypeptide(L)'
;VIDELGRLVGRITIDDIVDVIKEEAEKDYQMAAGLVDDVEADDSIWDLTKARLPWLFLGLLGGVGAFLIMEGFQEAFTKYAVLFFFTPLIAAMAGNVGVQSSAIIVQGLANDDIKGSINKRLIKEMLLALLNGVFLAIFLFAFVWIYKGEMLSALAI
;
A
#
# COMPACT_ATOMS: atom_id res chain seq x y z
N VAL A 1 -31.48 -23.28 8.99
CA VAL A 1 -32.03 -21.94 8.67
C VAL A 1 -33.54 -22.04 8.75
N ILE A 2 -34.14 -21.07 9.43
CA ILE A 2 -35.60 -20.95 9.56
C ILE A 2 -36.05 -19.59 9.01
N ASP A 3 -37.26 -19.51 8.49
CA ASP A 3 -37.89 -18.25 8.08
C ASP A 3 -38.49 -17.49 9.27
N GLU A 4 -39.01 -16.30 9.04
CA GLU A 4 -39.66 -15.46 10.07
C GLU A 4 -40.90 -16.15 10.74
N LEU A 5 -41.47 -17.16 10.10
CA LEU A 5 -42.59 -17.96 10.58
C LEU A 5 -42.13 -19.23 11.32
N GLY A 6 -40.82 -19.42 11.52
CA GLY A 6 -40.24 -20.56 12.22
C GLY A 6 -40.20 -21.86 11.39
N ARG A 7 -40.43 -21.81 10.08
CA ARG A 7 -40.41 -23.01 9.22
C ARG A 7 -38.97 -23.27 8.74
N LEU A 8 -38.58 -24.53 8.68
CA LEU A 8 -37.27 -24.93 8.17
C LEU A 8 -37.16 -24.64 6.65
N VAL A 9 -36.30 -23.71 6.27
CA VAL A 9 -36.02 -23.33 4.89
C VAL A 9 -34.88 -24.16 4.30
N GLY A 10 -33.90 -24.52 5.13
CA GLY A 10 -32.73 -25.29 4.69
C GLY A 10 -31.78 -25.56 5.82
N ARG A 11 -30.71 -26.29 5.53
CA ARG A 11 -29.56 -26.50 6.43
C ARG A 11 -28.31 -25.90 5.81
N ILE A 12 -27.44 -25.36 6.65
CA ILE A 12 -26.08 -24.96 6.28
C ILE A 12 -25.17 -26.15 6.56
N THR A 13 -24.37 -26.54 5.60
CA THR A 13 -23.36 -27.57 5.74
C THR A 13 -22.01 -26.95 6.07
N ILE A 14 -21.03 -27.76 6.48
CA ILE A 14 -19.66 -27.28 6.72
C ILE A 14 -19.01 -26.79 5.42
N ASP A 15 -19.38 -27.40 4.28
CA ASP A 15 -18.86 -27.02 2.97
C ASP A 15 -19.33 -25.62 2.59
N ASP A 16 -20.61 -25.28 2.83
CA ASP A 16 -21.15 -23.94 2.60
C ASP A 16 -20.40 -22.86 3.43
N ILE A 17 -20.02 -23.22 4.67
CA ILE A 17 -19.25 -22.31 5.55
C ILE A 17 -17.82 -22.14 5.02
N VAL A 18 -17.18 -23.22 4.58
CA VAL A 18 -15.82 -23.17 4.02
C VAL A 18 -15.79 -22.33 2.75
N ASP A 19 -16.80 -22.43 1.90
CA ASP A 19 -16.88 -21.64 0.67
C ASP A 19 -17.02 -20.14 0.98
N VAL A 20 -17.87 -19.78 1.94
CA VAL A 20 -17.99 -18.37 2.41
C VAL A 20 -16.68 -17.85 2.97
N ILE A 21 -15.96 -18.69 3.80
CA ILE A 21 -14.66 -18.27 4.36
C ILE A 21 -13.63 -18.02 3.25
N LYS A 22 -13.61 -18.85 2.21
CA LYS A 22 -12.71 -18.65 1.07
C LYS A 22 -13.06 -17.38 0.30
N GLU A 23 -14.32 -17.17 -0.02
CA GLU A 23 -14.81 -16.00 -0.74
C GLU A 23 -14.44 -14.70 0.01
N GLU A 24 -14.67 -14.65 1.32
CA GLU A 24 -14.27 -13.49 2.14
C GLU A 24 -12.74 -13.30 2.18
N ALA A 25 -11.96 -14.38 2.29
CA ALA A 25 -10.50 -14.30 2.27
C ALA A 25 -9.96 -13.82 0.90
N GLU A 26 -10.59 -14.22 -0.20
CA GLU A 26 -10.25 -13.76 -1.55
C GLU A 26 -10.55 -12.27 -1.72
N LYS A 27 -11.70 -11.79 -1.25
CA LYS A 27 -12.04 -10.37 -1.24
C LYS A 27 -11.06 -9.54 -0.41
N ASP A 28 -10.70 -9.99 0.78
CA ASP A 28 -9.71 -9.33 1.62
C ASP A 28 -8.35 -9.23 0.92
N TYR A 29 -7.93 -10.29 0.24
CA TYR A 29 -6.69 -10.30 -0.53
C TYR A 29 -6.75 -9.31 -1.72
N GLN A 30 -7.86 -9.27 -2.44
CA GLN A 30 -8.07 -8.35 -3.56
C GLN A 30 -8.07 -6.89 -3.07
N MET A 31 -8.75 -6.58 -1.97
CA MET A 31 -8.74 -5.24 -1.36
C MET A 31 -7.32 -4.83 -0.94
N ALA A 32 -6.53 -5.74 -0.36
CA ALA A 32 -5.14 -5.47 0.00
C ALA A 32 -4.27 -5.18 -1.23
N ALA A 33 -4.61 -5.77 -2.39
CA ALA A 33 -3.95 -5.51 -3.66
C ALA A 33 -4.46 -4.23 -4.38
N GLY A 34 -5.47 -3.54 -3.83
CA GLY A 34 -6.04 -2.32 -4.41
C GLY A 34 -7.06 -2.58 -5.51
N LEU A 35 -7.66 -3.77 -5.56
CA LEU A 35 -8.80 -4.07 -6.42
C LEU A 35 -10.08 -3.62 -5.73
N VAL A 36 -10.97 -2.95 -6.47
CA VAL A 36 -12.22 -2.39 -5.92
C VAL A 36 -13.44 -3.25 -6.20
N ASP A 37 -13.32 -4.17 -7.13
CA ASP A 37 -14.36 -5.13 -7.51
C ASP A 37 -13.81 -6.56 -7.37
N ASP A 38 -14.71 -7.52 -7.14
CA ASP A 38 -14.41 -8.94 -7.15
C ASP A 38 -14.17 -9.38 -8.60
N VAL A 39 -12.98 -9.88 -8.87
CA VAL A 39 -12.53 -10.26 -10.21
C VAL A 39 -11.78 -11.59 -10.20
N GLU A 40 -11.97 -12.36 -11.27
CA GLU A 40 -11.27 -13.61 -11.53
C GLU A 40 -10.22 -13.46 -12.63
N ALA A 41 -9.26 -14.39 -12.69
CA ALA A 41 -8.15 -14.31 -13.64
C ALA A 41 -8.58 -14.43 -15.11
N ASP A 42 -9.70 -15.07 -15.37
CA ASP A 42 -10.30 -15.30 -16.71
C ASP A 42 -11.38 -14.28 -17.08
N ASP A 43 -11.65 -13.30 -16.22
CA ASP A 43 -12.54 -12.19 -16.52
C ASP A 43 -12.09 -11.37 -17.73
N SER A 44 -13.03 -10.63 -18.32
CA SER A 44 -12.73 -9.80 -19.47
C SER A 44 -11.69 -8.72 -19.12
N ILE A 45 -10.85 -8.35 -20.11
CA ILE A 45 -9.86 -7.26 -19.95
C ILE A 45 -10.51 -5.98 -19.42
N TRP A 46 -11.78 -5.73 -19.83
CA TRP A 46 -12.49 -4.54 -19.42
C TRP A 46 -12.90 -4.57 -17.94
N ASP A 47 -13.33 -5.71 -17.43
CA ASP A 47 -13.71 -5.86 -16.02
C ASP A 47 -12.47 -5.79 -15.12
N LEU A 48 -11.39 -6.48 -15.49
CA LEU A 48 -10.08 -6.38 -14.82
C LEU A 48 -9.54 -4.93 -14.82
N THR A 49 -9.76 -4.18 -15.90
CA THR A 49 -9.34 -2.78 -15.98
C THR A 49 -10.15 -1.90 -15.04
N LYS A 50 -11.48 -2.05 -15.01
CA LYS A 50 -12.35 -1.29 -14.12
C LYS A 50 -12.01 -1.50 -12.65
N ALA A 51 -11.74 -2.74 -12.25
CA ALA A 51 -11.38 -3.07 -10.88
C ALA A 51 -10.07 -2.39 -10.42
N ARG A 52 -9.14 -2.15 -11.34
CA ARG A 52 -7.81 -1.56 -11.05
C ARG A 52 -7.77 -0.03 -11.18
N LEU A 53 -8.54 0.54 -12.10
CA LEU A 53 -8.45 1.96 -12.45
C LEU A 53 -8.59 2.91 -11.26
N PRO A 54 -9.53 2.74 -10.32
CA PRO A 54 -9.68 3.66 -9.20
C PRO A 54 -8.42 3.76 -8.36
N TRP A 55 -7.77 2.63 -8.06
CA TRP A 55 -6.54 2.59 -7.30
C TRP A 55 -5.35 3.19 -8.07
N LEU A 56 -5.25 2.86 -9.35
CA LEU A 56 -4.21 3.41 -10.24
C LEU A 56 -4.37 4.94 -10.40
N PHE A 57 -5.60 5.42 -10.44
CA PHE A 57 -5.88 6.87 -10.52
C PHE A 57 -5.44 7.60 -9.24
N LEU A 58 -5.69 7.03 -8.06
CA LEU A 58 -5.16 7.56 -6.80
C LEU A 58 -3.63 7.58 -6.79
N GLY A 59 -2.99 6.53 -7.28
CA GLY A 59 -1.55 6.47 -7.45
C GLY A 59 -1.03 7.56 -8.42
N LEU A 60 -1.73 7.79 -9.53
CA LEU A 60 -1.41 8.84 -10.48
C LEU A 60 -1.49 10.24 -9.83
N LEU A 61 -2.54 10.52 -9.06
CA LEU A 61 -2.68 11.80 -8.33
C LEU A 61 -1.52 11.99 -7.33
N GLY A 62 -1.14 10.93 -6.62
CA GLY A 62 0.03 10.95 -5.74
C GLY A 62 1.32 11.24 -6.51
N GLY A 63 1.50 10.63 -7.68
CA GLY A 63 2.63 10.88 -8.58
C GLY A 63 2.68 12.31 -9.10
N VAL A 64 1.54 12.89 -9.49
CA VAL A 64 1.44 14.30 -9.87
C VAL A 64 1.82 15.23 -8.71
N GLY A 65 1.35 14.91 -7.50
CA GLY A 65 1.75 15.66 -6.30
C GLY A 65 3.26 15.62 -6.05
N ALA A 66 3.87 14.44 -6.18
CA ALA A 66 5.32 14.28 -6.07
C ALA A 66 6.08 15.08 -7.14
N PHE A 67 5.60 15.04 -8.39
CA PHE A 67 6.17 15.84 -9.48
C PHE A 67 6.18 17.34 -9.16
N LEU A 68 5.04 17.90 -8.68
CA LEU A 68 4.94 19.32 -8.33
C LEU A 68 5.89 19.71 -7.19
N ILE A 69 6.08 18.82 -6.21
CA ILE A 69 7.06 19.06 -5.14
C ILE A 69 8.48 19.06 -5.71
N MET A 70 8.83 18.08 -6.54
CA MET A 70 10.16 17.97 -7.14
C MET A 70 10.48 19.17 -8.06
N GLU A 71 9.50 19.68 -8.80
CA GLU A 71 9.65 20.87 -9.63
C GLU A 71 10.10 22.08 -8.80
N GLY A 72 9.57 22.25 -7.58
CA GLY A 72 10.00 23.30 -6.64
C GLY A 72 11.47 23.20 -6.19
N PHE A 73 12.11 22.02 -6.35
CA PHE A 73 13.52 21.77 -6.01
C PHE A 73 14.43 21.66 -7.23
N GLN A 74 14.01 22.13 -8.40
CA GLN A 74 14.76 22.02 -9.66
C GLN A 74 16.20 22.54 -9.55
N GLU A 75 16.45 23.64 -8.84
CA GLU A 75 17.80 24.19 -8.65
C GLU A 75 18.71 23.20 -7.86
N ALA A 76 18.17 22.54 -6.84
CA ALA A 76 18.91 21.55 -6.07
C ALA A 76 19.28 20.35 -6.94
N PHE A 77 18.37 19.85 -7.76
CA PHE A 77 18.63 18.75 -8.69
C PHE A 77 19.65 19.14 -9.78
N THR A 78 19.61 20.37 -10.25
CA THR A 78 20.62 20.89 -11.21
C THR A 78 22.01 20.93 -10.58
N LYS A 79 22.11 21.39 -9.32
CA LYS A 79 23.36 21.50 -8.60
C LYS A 79 23.91 20.12 -8.16
N TYR A 80 23.01 19.22 -7.76
CA TYR A 80 23.35 17.89 -7.25
C TYR A 80 22.66 16.81 -8.08
N ALA A 81 23.03 16.68 -9.36
CA ALA A 81 22.41 15.75 -10.31
C ALA A 81 22.40 14.29 -9.81
N VAL A 82 23.29 13.92 -8.91
CA VAL A 82 23.35 12.60 -8.30
C VAL A 82 22.06 12.25 -7.53
N LEU A 83 21.38 13.24 -6.93
CA LEU A 83 20.13 13.04 -6.18
C LEU A 83 19.02 12.49 -7.08
N PHE A 84 19.02 12.85 -8.35
CA PHE A 84 18.03 12.40 -9.31
C PHE A 84 18.03 10.87 -9.49
N PHE A 85 19.20 10.25 -9.42
CA PHE A 85 19.32 8.79 -9.57
C PHE A 85 18.71 8.01 -8.41
N PHE A 86 18.51 8.62 -7.25
CA PHE A 86 17.89 7.97 -6.09
C PHE A 86 16.37 8.09 -6.06
N THR A 87 15.78 8.97 -6.89
CA THR A 87 14.32 9.16 -6.95
C THR A 87 13.55 7.86 -7.20
N PRO A 88 13.94 6.99 -8.18
CA PRO A 88 13.25 5.72 -8.39
C PRO A 88 13.35 4.78 -7.20
N LEU A 89 14.49 4.78 -6.50
CA LEU A 89 14.70 3.96 -5.31
C LEU A 89 13.76 4.38 -4.19
N ILE A 90 13.69 5.70 -3.90
CA ILE A 90 12.82 6.25 -2.85
C ILE A 90 11.35 5.98 -3.19
N ALA A 91 10.95 6.18 -4.45
CA ALA A 91 9.59 5.92 -4.90
C ALA A 91 9.19 4.44 -4.75
N ALA A 92 10.07 3.52 -5.11
CA ALA A 92 9.85 2.08 -4.96
C ALA A 92 9.70 1.69 -3.48
N MET A 93 10.51 2.27 -2.60
CA MET A 93 10.43 1.99 -1.16
C MET A 93 9.16 2.56 -0.54
N ALA A 94 8.75 3.77 -0.91
CA ALA A 94 7.49 4.36 -0.47
C ALA A 94 6.30 3.50 -0.91
N GLY A 95 6.31 2.96 -2.14
CA GLY A 95 5.31 2.03 -2.63
C GLY A 95 5.25 0.74 -1.81
N ASN A 96 6.38 0.14 -1.47
CA ASN A 96 6.44 -1.07 -0.64
C ASN A 96 5.89 -0.83 0.77
N VAL A 97 6.23 0.30 1.41
CA VAL A 97 5.66 0.67 2.72
C VAL A 97 4.15 0.86 2.60
N GLY A 98 3.66 1.50 1.52
CA GLY A 98 2.23 1.65 1.27
C GLY A 98 1.50 0.32 1.19
N VAL A 99 2.02 -0.65 0.43
CA VAL A 99 1.44 -2.01 0.33
C VAL A 99 1.43 -2.72 1.67
N GLN A 100 2.52 -2.65 2.45
CA GLN A 100 2.59 -3.26 3.77
C GLN A 100 1.58 -2.65 4.75
N SER A 101 1.46 -1.32 4.78
CA SER A 101 0.47 -0.64 5.62
C SER A 101 -0.96 -0.98 5.19
N SER A 102 -1.24 -1.04 3.90
CA SER A 102 -2.55 -1.43 3.36
C SER A 102 -2.94 -2.83 3.81
N ALA A 103 -2.03 -3.82 3.66
CA ALA A 103 -2.27 -5.20 4.08
C ALA A 103 -2.59 -5.32 5.58
N ILE A 104 -1.86 -4.59 6.44
CA ILE A 104 -2.11 -4.56 7.90
C ILE A 104 -3.48 -3.96 8.21
N ILE A 105 -3.88 -2.90 7.50
CA ILE A 105 -5.18 -2.26 7.70
C ILE A 105 -6.32 -3.18 7.26
N VAL A 106 -6.24 -3.78 6.07
CA VAL A 106 -7.25 -4.71 5.57
C VAL A 106 -7.41 -5.90 6.51
N GLN A 107 -6.31 -6.52 6.93
CA GLN A 107 -6.34 -7.63 7.89
C GLN A 107 -6.94 -7.20 9.25
N GLY A 108 -6.63 -5.99 9.72
CA GLY A 108 -7.20 -5.49 10.96
C GLY A 108 -8.68 -5.15 10.85
N LEU A 109 -9.19 -4.79 9.67
CA LEU A 109 -10.62 -4.62 9.40
C LEU A 109 -11.34 -5.96 9.40
N ALA A 110 -10.79 -6.95 8.69
CA ALA A 110 -11.35 -8.31 8.61
C ALA A 110 -11.48 -8.99 9.98
N ASN A 111 -10.54 -8.73 10.90
CA ASN A 111 -10.54 -9.30 12.25
C ASN A 111 -11.28 -8.46 13.32
N ASP A 112 -11.99 -7.40 12.95
CA ASP A 112 -12.59 -6.45 13.91
C ASP A 112 -11.60 -5.87 14.95
N ASP A 113 -10.29 -5.96 14.67
CA ASP A 113 -9.22 -5.47 15.56
C ASP A 113 -9.03 -3.96 15.49
N ILE A 114 -9.71 -3.30 14.55
CA ILE A 114 -9.64 -1.86 14.37
C ILE A 114 -10.53 -1.14 15.39
N LYS A 115 -10.06 -1.13 16.64
CA LYS A 115 -10.69 -0.36 17.71
C LYS A 115 -9.97 0.97 17.90
N GLY A 116 -10.71 2.09 17.86
CA GLY A 116 -10.18 3.40 18.22
C GLY A 116 -10.31 4.48 17.15
N SER A 117 -9.79 5.68 17.47
CA SER A 117 -9.84 6.83 16.58
C SER A 117 -8.88 6.69 15.40
N ILE A 118 -9.33 7.02 14.19
CA ILE A 118 -8.55 7.10 12.96
C ILE A 118 -7.27 7.94 13.16
N ASN A 119 -7.36 9.05 13.90
CA ASN A 119 -6.22 9.93 14.17
C ASN A 119 -5.09 9.23 14.92
N LYS A 120 -5.40 8.39 15.92
CA LYS A 120 -4.37 7.63 16.65
C LYS A 120 -3.66 6.64 15.73
N ARG A 121 -4.40 6.05 14.80
CA ARG A 121 -3.85 5.12 13.82
C ARG A 121 -2.95 5.83 12.82
N LEU A 122 -3.39 6.96 12.27
CA LEU A 122 -2.57 7.78 11.37
C LEU A 122 -1.25 8.20 12.04
N ILE A 123 -1.30 8.65 13.30
CA ILE A 123 -0.09 9.00 14.05
C ILE A 123 0.83 7.78 14.20
N LYS A 124 0.29 6.60 14.51
CA LYS A 124 1.07 5.37 14.60
C LYS A 124 1.75 5.02 13.29
N GLU A 125 1.02 5.08 12.17
CA GLU A 125 1.57 4.84 10.83
C GLU A 125 2.65 5.86 10.46
N MET A 126 2.45 7.15 10.78
CA MET A 126 3.47 8.18 10.57
C MET A 126 4.75 7.92 11.37
N LEU A 127 4.62 7.49 12.63
CA LEU A 127 5.78 7.14 13.45
C LEU A 127 6.51 5.90 12.93
N LEU A 128 5.77 4.89 12.49
CA LEU A 128 6.34 3.69 11.85
C LEU A 128 7.07 4.05 10.56
N ALA A 129 6.45 4.87 9.71
CA ALA A 129 7.07 5.33 8.46
C ALA A 129 8.35 6.14 8.73
N LEU A 130 8.34 7.02 9.72
CA LEU A 130 9.51 7.79 10.12
C LEU A 130 10.63 6.87 10.63
N LEU A 131 10.31 5.91 11.49
CA LEU A 131 11.28 4.96 12.03
C LEU A 131 11.92 4.12 10.91
N ASN A 132 11.08 3.55 10.05
CA ASN A 132 11.55 2.79 8.89
C ASN A 132 12.40 3.66 7.96
N GLY A 133 11.97 4.90 7.69
CA GLY A 133 12.70 5.86 6.88
C GLY A 133 14.11 6.15 7.44
N VAL A 134 14.23 6.33 8.75
CA VAL A 134 15.53 6.55 9.42
C VAL A 134 16.44 5.33 9.24
N PHE A 135 15.94 4.11 9.45
CA PHE A 135 16.75 2.90 9.25
C PHE A 135 17.23 2.78 7.80
N LEU A 136 16.34 3.00 6.85
CA LEU A 136 16.67 2.92 5.43
C LEU A 136 17.64 4.02 4.99
N ALA A 137 17.49 5.23 5.53
CA ALA A 137 18.42 6.34 5.30
C ALA A 137 19.83 6.02 5.81
N ILE A 138 19.96 5.37 6.97
CA ILE A 138 21.26 4.92 7.50
C ILE A 138 21.91 3.89 6.54
N PHE A 139 21.13 2.93 6.04
CA PHE A 139 21.64 1.95 5.08
C PHE A 139 22.06 2.62 3.77
N LEU A 140 21.24 3.52 3.25
CA LEU A 140 21.54 4.24 2.00
C LEU A 140 22.78 5.12 2.17
N PHE A 141 22.87 5.85 3.28
CA PHE A 141 24.06 6.64 3.63
C PHE A 141 25.33 5.78 3.63
N ALA A 142 25.31 4.64 4.33
CA ALA A 142 26.44 3.73 4.39
C ALA A 142 26.82 3.20 2.99
N PHE A 143 25.83 2.82 2.20
CA PHE A 143 26.05 2.36 0.82
C PHE A 143 26.71 3.43 -0.04
N VAL A 144 26.18 4.65 -0.05
CA VAL A 144 26.70 5.75 -0.87
C VAL A 144 28.08 6.17 -0.41
N TRP A 145 28.33 6.22 0.90
CA TRP A 145 29.64 6.54 1.45
C TRP A 145 30.70 5.51 1.02
N ILE A 146 30.39 4.22 1.10
CA ILE A 146 31.31 3.15 0.67
C ILE A 146 31.55 3.22 -0.86
N TYR A 147 30.48 3.45 -1.64
CA TYR A 147 30.53 3.42 -3.09
C TYR A 147 31.20 4.65 -3.72
N LYS A 148 30.92 5.85 -3.19
CA LYS A 148 31.41 7.13 -3.72
C LYS A 148 32.67 7.62 -3.02
N GLY A 149 32.94 7.19 -1.78
CA GLY A 149 34.03 7.70 -0.95
C GLY A 149 33.84 9.13 -0.45
N GLU A 150 32.72 9.78 -0.74
CA GLU A 150 32.42 11.18 -0.40
C GLU A 150 31.30 11.25 0.63
N MET A 151 31.65 11.68 1.85
CA MET A 151 30.71 11.81 2.96
C MET A 151 29.63 12.87 2.71
N LEU A 152 29.96 13.97 2.03
CA LEU A 152 29.02 15.06 1.72
C LEU A 152 27.93 14.62 0.75
N SER A 153 28.30 13.85 -0.26
CA SER A 153 27.33 13.29 -1.22
C SER A 153 26.39 12.28 -0.55
N ALA A 154 26.90 11.52 0.41
CA ALA A 154 26.11 10.55 1.17
C ALA A 154 25.13 11.22 2.14
N LEU A 155 25.46 12.38 2.71
CA LEU A 155 24.59 13.15 3.60
C LEU A 155 23.49 13.92 2.86
N ALA A 156 23.67 14.17 1.56
CA ALA A 156 22.72 14.92 0.75
C ALA A 156 21.56 14.06 0.21
N ILE A 157 21.64 12.74 0.34
CA ILE A 157 20.65 11.74 -0.09
C ILE A 157 19.82 11.26 1.08
#